data_db9d4f7f7dab2d833b680713a4d5f77e
#
_entry.id   db9d4f7f7dab2d833b680713a4d5f77e
#
_cell.length_a   1.000
_cell.length_b   1.000
_cell.length_c   1.000
_cell.angle_alpha   90.00
_cell.angle_beta   90.00
_cell.angle_gamma   90.00
#
_symmetry.space_group_name_H-M   'P 1'
#
loop_
_entity.id
_entity.type
_entity.pdbx_description
1 polymer ?
#
loop_
_entity_poly.entity_id
_entity_poly.type
_entity_poly.pdbx_seq_one_letter_code
_entity_poly.pdbx_strand_id
1 'polypeptide(L)'
;MAQAQDAPKVPSLVVNIVIDQLRSDYMDAFTPLYGQGGFQRLKEQGRFYSQAEYPFSSPDRASAMACLVTGTSPYVNGIVGNHWLDRQTLLPVFCVDDDTYPGIHTSEKSSPKHLAVSTIGDELKISSEGKSIVYSIAPTREAAVLATGHAGDEAFWLDDWTGKWAATCYYNDYPDWATEYDVRSSLESRIGDIHWKPLNEEVTNFQYFVSSGGTKAKPFSHKFNSNRKFREFKATACVNDEINLFAKEAIEKAGLGNDAATDMLTLTYYAGAYDHQSAMKYGMEMQDTYARLDRQLEELFNFVEEKVGIDKTLFVVTSTGYFDSEELMDLSKYRIPTGIFSITQAKALLNMYLIAVYGPGDYVETAIDNQLYLNLKLIENRSLNLAEVLDRCSAFLIQLSGVKDVYTSQRLALGAWTPGISKLRNAYNPKCSGDILIQVSPGWMLNNEDTHEQSLSRESYLSFPLFFMGAGIVPEKVRIPVSIDQVAPTIAQTLRIRAPNACPQAPLNY
;
A
#
# COMPACT_ATOMS: atom_id res chain seq x y z
N MET A 1 -14.70 -48.10 -2.08
CA MET A 1 -14.77 -47.12 -3.20
C MET A 1 -14.53 -45.75 -2.57
N ALA A 2 -13.37 -45.17 -2.81
CA ALA A 2 -13.13 -43.77 -2.44
C ALA A 2 -14.03 -42.91 -3.34
N GLN A 3 -14.97 -42.16 -2.77
CA GLN A 3 -15.65 -41.11 -3.51
C GLN A 3 -14.58 -40.17 -4.05
N ALA A 4 -14.52 -40.02 -5.36
CA ALA A 4 -13.75 -38.94 -5.96
C ALA A 4 -14.33 -37.63 -5.39
N GLN A 5 -13.58 -36.93 -4.53
CA GLN A 5 -13.91 -35.58 -4.16
C GLN A 5 -13.88 -34.80 -5.47
N ASP A 6 -15.03 -34.22 -5.84
CA ASP A 6 -15.08 -33.27 -6.96
C ASP A 6 -14.02 -32.20 -6.71
N ALA A 7 -13.16 -31.99 -7.69
CA ALA A 7 -12.15 -30.93 -7.58
C ALA A 7 -12.85 -29.59 -7.34
N PRO A 8 -12.37 -28.78 -6.38
CA PRO A 8 -13.00 -27.51 -6.06
C PRO A 8 -13.23 -26.69 -7.34
N LYS A 9 -14.41 -26.11 -7.49
CA LYS A 9 -14.75 -25.29 -8.66
C LYS A 9 -13.88 -24.05 -8.67
N VAL A 10 -13.40 -23.66 -9.84
CA VAL A 10 -12.71 -22.39 -10.03
C VAL A 10 -13.71 -21.25 -9.73
N PRO A 11 -13.35 -20.24 -8.93
CA PRO A 11 -14.24 -19.12 -8.65
C PRO A 11 -14.54 -18.31 -9.93
N SER A 12 -15.77 -17.79 -10.03
CA SER A 12 -16.17 -16.89 -11.13
C SER A 12 -15.69 -15.44 -10.87
N LEU A 13 -15.48 -15.09 -9.59
CA LEU A 13 -15.03 -13.75 -9.19
C LEU A 13 -13.94 -13.85 -8.14
N VAL A 14 -12.85 -13.08 -8.31
CA VAL A 14 -11.86 -12.81 -7.27
C VAL A 14 -12.02 -11.37 -6.82
N VAL A 15 -12.23 -11.16 -5.52
CA VAL A 15 -12.28 -9.83 -4.91
C VAL A 15 -11.08 -9.68 -3.99
N ASN A 16 -10.07 -8.94 -4.45
CA ASN A 16 -8.92 -8.56 -3.64
C ASN A 16 -9.24 -7.28 -2.87
N ILE A 17 -9.16 -7.32 -1.55
CA ILE A 17 -9.38 -6.16 -0.69
C ILE A 17 -8.08 -5.84 0.00
N VAL A 18 -7.45 -4.74 -0.40
CA VAL A 18 -6.21 -4.23 0.19
C VAL A 18 -6.58 -3.06 1.09
N ILE A 19 -6.39 -3.22 2.39
CA ILE A 19 -6.76 -2.19 3.36
C ILE A 19 -5.50 -1.43 3.75
N ASP A 20 -5.37 -0.19 3.25
CA ASP A 20 -4.25 0.66 3.60
C ASP A 20 -4.22 0.92 5.11
N GLN A 21 -3.08 0.65 5.74
CA GLN A 21 -2.81 0.85 7.16
C GLN A 21 -3.60 -0.05 8.12
N LEU A 22 -4.16 -1.19 7.68
CA LEU A 22 -4.80 -2.15 8.57
C LEU A 22 -3.76 -2.81 9.48
N ARG A 23 -3.95 -2.72 10.80
CA ARG A 23 -3.08 -3.29 11.85
C ARG A 23 -3.80 -4.39 12.61
N SER A 24 -3.10 -5.50 12.89
CA SER A 24 -3.65 -6.60 13.67
C SER A 24 -3.97 -6.19 15.11
N ASP A 25 -3.15 -5.36 15.74
CA ASP A 25 -3.36 -4.91 17.13
C ASP A 25 -4.63 -4.08 17.28
N TYR A 26 -4.90 -3.13 16.36
CA TYR A 26 -6.15 -2.36 16.37
C TYR A 26 -7.36 -3.22 15.98
N MET A 27 -7.20 -4.11 14.98
CA MET A 27 -8.27 -5.04 14.60
C MET A 27 -8.71 -5.92 15.79
N ASP A 28 -7.77 -6.37 16.62
CA ASP A 28 -8.09 -7.17 17.79
C ASP A 28 -8.61 -6.31 18.96
N ALA A 29 -8.02 -5.13 19.20
CA ALA A 29 -8.42 -4.23 20.28
C ALA A 29 -9.85 -3.70 20.11
N PHE A 30 -10.28 -3.42 18.87
CA PHE A 30 -11.60 -2.85 18.56
C PHE A 30 -12.68 -3.90 18.30
N THR A 31 -12.38 -5.19 18.52
CA THR A 31 -13.38 -6.29 18.39
C THR A 31 -14.73 -6.00 19.06
N PRO A 32 -14.81 -5.34 20.24
CA PRO A 32 -16.10 -5.02 20.85
C PRO A 32 -16.99 -4.06 20.04
N LEU A 33 -16.43 -3.39 19.04
CA LEU A 33 -17.15 -2.45 18.17
C LEU A 33 -17.70 -3.10 16.89
N TYR A 34 -17.37 -4.37 16.63
CA TYR A 34 -17.69 -5.05 15.38
C TYR A 34 -19.03 -5.79 15.44
N GLY A 35 -19.67 -5.88 14.27
CA GLY A 35 -20.76 -6.79 13.99
C GLY A 35 -20.29 -8.23 13.71
N GLN A 36 -21.21 -9.05 13.21
CA GLN A 36 -20.89 -10.45 12.87
C GLN A 36 -20.50 -10.63 11.40
N GLY A 37 -20.79 -9.65 10.55
CA GLY A 37 -20.70 -9.82 9.10
C GLY A 37 -19.39 -9.37 8.44
N GLY A 38 -18.55 -8.59 9.15
CA GLY A 38 -17.27 -8.07 8.66
C GLY A 38 -16.07 -8.93 9.10
N PHE A 39 -15.22 -8.37 9.98
CA PHE A 39 -14.02 -9.06 10.48
C PHE A 39 -14.32 -10.37 11.21
N GLN A 40 -15.45 -10.44 11.92
CA GLN A 40 -15.82 -11.69 12.59
C GLN A 40 -16.12 -12.79 11.57
N ARG A 41 -16.87 -12.47 10.51
CA ARG A 41 -17.14 -13.41 9.41
C ARG A 41 -15.85 -13.89 8.75
N LEU A 42 -14.89 -12.98 8.47
CA LEU A 42 -13.57 -13.35 7.94
C LEU A 42 -12.81 -14.31 8.85
N LYS A 43 -12.85 -14.10 10.17
CA LYS A 43 -12.18 -14.96 11.15
C LYS A 43 -12.84 -16.35 11.29
N GLU A 44 -14.15 -16.44 11.13
CA GLU A 44 -14.93 -17.68 11.33
C GLU A 44 -15.09 -18.51 10.05
N GLN A 45 -15.28 -17.85 8.91
CA GLN A 45 -15.56 -18.50 7.63
C GLN A 45 -14.34 -18.54 6.70
N GLY A 46 -13.29 -17.79 7.02
CA GLY A 46 -12.08 -17.70 6.22
C GLY A 46 -10.90 -18.48 6.78
N ARG A 47 -9.89 -18.63 5.96
CA ARG A 47 -8.55 -19.02 6.38
C ARG A 47 -7.80 -17.76 6.78
N PHE A 48 -7.51 -17.65 8.06
CA PHE A 48 -6.95 -16.46 8.69
C PHE A 48 -5.49 -16.66 9.08
N TYR A 49 -4.60 -15.99 8.39
CA TYR A 49 -3.19 -15.86 8.76
C TYR A 49 -3.02 -14.60 9.62
N SER A 50 -2.72 -14.79 10.91
CA SER A 50 -2.67 -13.70 11.89
C SER A 50 -1.42 -12.83 11.79
N GLN A 51 -0.40 -13.30 11.07
CA GLN A 51 0.89 -12.63 10.93
C GLN A 51 1.33 -12.69 9.46
N ALA A 52 1.06 -11.64 8.71
CA ALA A 52 1.59 -11.44 7.38
C ALA A 52 2.68 -10.37 7.40
N GLU A 53 3.66 -10.50 6.51
CA GLU A 53 4.74 -9.55 6.35
C GLU A 53 5.16 -9.42 4.88
N TYR A 54 5.76 -8.28 4.53
CA TYR A 54 6.41 -8.12 3.23
C TYR A 54 7.83 -8.68 3.25
N PRO A 55 8.31 -9.26 2.12
CA PRO A 55 9.65 -9.85 2.04
C PRO A 55 10.75 -8.79 1.94
N PHE A 56 10.43 -7.50 2.04
CA PHE A 56 11.34 -6.37 1.94
C PHE A 56 11.11 -5.35 3.07
N SER A 57 12.07 -4.47 3.27
CA SER A 57 12.04 -3.45 4.32
C SER A 57 11.25 -2.22 3.90
N SER A 58 10.59 -1.59 4.87
CA SER A 58 9.91 -0.29 4.71
C SER A 58 8.95 -0.23 3.52
N PRO A 59 7.92 -1.11 3.47
CA PRO A 59 6.92 -1.03 2.42
C PRO A 59 6.19 0.32 2.48
N ASP A 60 5.93 0.89 1.31
CA ASP A 60 4.97 1.95 1.10
C ASP A 60 3.77 1.43 0.30
N ARG A 61 2.80 2.30 -0.01
CA ARG A 61 1.59 1.89 -0.73
C ARG A 61 1.86 1.30 -2.10
N ALA A 62 2.77 1.90 -2.87
CA ALA A 62 3.10 1.45 -4.23
C ALA A 62 3.87 0.14 -4.23
N SER A 63 4.95 0.04 -3.46
CA SER A 63 5.77 -1.18 -3.37
C SER A 63 4.99 -2.35 -2.78
N ALA A 64 4.11 -2.09 -1.81
CA ALA A 64 3.22 -3.08 -1.24
C ALA A 64 2.23 -3.63 -2.27
N MET A 65 1.53 -2.75 -3.00
CA MET A 65 0.57 -3.15 -4.04
C MET A 65 1.28 -3.93 -5.14
N ALA A 66 2.42 -3.44 -5.64
CA ALA A 66 3.19 -4.13 -6.66
C ALA A 66 3.62 -5.54 -6.20
N CYS A 67 4.07 -5.68 -4.94
CA CYS A 67 4.44 -6.99 -4.38
C CYS A 67 3.24 -7.95 -4.32
N LEU A 68 2.10 -7.48 -3.84
CA LEU A 68 0.88 -8.28 -3.69
C LEU A 68 0.43 -8.87 -5.02
N VAL A 69 0.38 -8.05 -6.07
CA VAL A 69 -0.20 -8.46 -7.36
C VAL A 69 0.79 -9.18 -8.27
N THR A 70 2.10 -9.03 -8.05
CA THR A 70 3.14 -9.70 -8.85
C THR A 70 3.77 -10.90 -8.17
N GLY A 71 3.63 -11.04 -6.85
CA GLY A 71 4.33 -12.05 -6.06
C GLY A 71 5.85 -11.83 -6.03
N THR A 72 6.34 -10.59 -6.20
CA THR A 72 7.76 -10.25 -6.25
C THR A 72 8.09 -9.01 -5.44
N SER A 73 9.35 -8.91 -5.02
CA SER A 73 9.86 -7.73 -4.30
C SER A 73 10.24 -6.58 -5.25
N PRO A 74 10.42 -5.35 -4.75
CA PRO A 74 10.89 -4.19 -5.52
C PRO A 74 12.16 -4.43 -6.33
N TYR A 75 13.07 -5.25 -5.84
CA TYR A 75 14.27 -5.67 -6.59
C TYR A 75 13.93 -6.26 -7.96
N VAL A 76 12.83 -6.99 -8.06
CA VAL A 76 12.38 -7.68 -9.28
C VAL A 76 11.35 -6.86 -10.05
N ASN A 77 10.31 -6.34 -9.38
CA ASN A 77 9.19 -5.65 -10.03
C ASN A 77 9.48 -4.19 -10.39
N GLY A 78 10.54 -3.58 -9.83
CA GLY A 78 10.97 -2.22 -10.17
C GLY A 78 10.29 -1.10 -9.37
N ILE A 79 9.23 -1.38 -8.63
CA ILE A 79 8.49 -0.38 -7.84
C ILE A 79 9.11 -0.29 -6.44
N VAL A 80 10.05 0.61 -6.25
CA VAL A 80 10.78 0.77 -4.99
C VAL A 80 10.05 1.66 -3.97
N GLY A 81 9.03 2.39 -4.41
CA GLY A 81 8.25 3.30 -3.62
C GLY A 81 7.33 4.15 -4.49
N ASN A 82 6.65 5.13 -3.88
CA ASN A 82 5.81 6.08 -4.62
C ASN A 82 6.63 6.96 -5.56
N HIS A 83 7.85 7.34 -5.13
CA HIS A 83 8.73 8.22 -5.89
C HIS A 83 10.17 7.71 -5.87
N TRP A 84 10.90 8.05 -6.93
CA TRP A 84 12.37 7.91 -7.01
C TRP A 84 12.95 8.94 -7.97
N LEU A 85 14.27 9.08 -7.99
CA LEU A 85 14.98 9.95 -8.92
C LEU A 85 15.21 9.23 -10.25
N ASP A 86 14.71 9.77 -11.34
CA ASP A 86 15.14 9.35 -12.68
C ASP A 86 16.59 9.79 -12.91
N ARG A 87 17.47 8.83 -13.17
CA ARG A 87 18.92 9.06 -13.31
C ARG A 87 19.31 9.80 -14.60
N GLN A 88 18.42 9.83 -15.60
CA GLN A 88 18.67 10.50 -16.86
C GLN A 88 18.25 11.96 -16.82
N THR A 89 17.06 12.22 -16.32
CA THR A 89 16.46 13.56 -16.25
C THR A 89 16.83 14.31 -14.96
N LEU A 90 17.25 13.61 -13.90
CA LEU A 90 17.49 14.11 -12.54
C LEU A 90 16.24 14.76 -11.93
N LEU A 91 15.07 14.30 -12.33
CA LEU A 91 13.79 14.72 -11.81
C LEU A 91 13.14 13.59 -11.00
N PRO A 92 12.36 13.91 -9.94
CA PRO A 92 11.53 12.94 -9.27
C PRO A 92 10.49 12.37 -10.24
N VAL A 93 10.29 11.05 -10.19
CA VAL A 93 9.28 10.33 -10.95
C VAL A 93 8.34 9.66 -9.97
N PHE A 94 7.04 9.80 -10.19
CA PHE A 94 6.04 9.03 -9.47
C PHE A 94 5.85 7.65 -10.14
N CYS A 95 5.62 6.63 -9.35
CA CYS A 95 5.71 5.21 -9.77
C CYS A 95 4.79 4.81 -10.94
N VAL A 96 3.75 5.58 -11.22
CA VAL A 96 2.82 5.34 -12.35
C VAL A 96 2.76 6.51 -13.34
N ASP A 97 3.68 7.47 -13.27
CA ASP A 97 3.73 8.56 -14.23
C ASP A 97 4.07 8.07 -15.63
N ASP A 98 3.27 8.48 -16.62
CA ASP A 98 3.53 8.23 -18.01
C ASP A 98 2.93 9.33 -18.89
N ASP A 99 3.77 10.18 -19.44
CA ASP A 99 3.36 11.30 -20.30
C ASP A 99 2.65 10.89 -21.59
N THR A 100 2.71 9.62 -21.95
CA THR A 100 2.11 9.07 -23.17
C THR A 100 0.59 8.97 -23.06
N TYR A 101 0.07 8.65 -21.86
CA TYR A 101 -1.35 8.32 -21.67
C TYR A 101 -2.06 9.38 -20.80
N PRO A 102 -2.89 10.24 -21.43
CA PRO A 102 -3.69 11.22 -20.70
C PRO A 102 -4.64 10.58 -19.67
N GLY A 103 -4.92 11.31 -18.62
CA GLY A 103 -5.95 10.93 -17.66
C GLY A 103 -7.35 11.24 -18.19
N ILE A 104 -8.32 10.49 -17.68
CA ILE A 104 -9.75 10.74 -17.83
C ILE A 104 -10.25 11.33 -16.51
N HIS A 105 -10.95 12.45 -16.53
CA HIS A 105 -11.41 13.23 -15.39
C HIS A 105 -10.30 13.75 -14.45
N THR A 106 -9.05 13.70 -14.88
CA THR A 106 -7.87 14.19 -14.15
C THR A 106 -6.85 14.77 -15.10
N SER A 107 -5.96 15.62 -14.60
CA SER A 107 -4.80 16.11 -15.34
C SER A 107 -3.59 15.18 -15.26
N GLU A 108 -3.64 14.17 -14.40
CA GLU A 108 -2.56 13.21 -14.20
C GLU A 108 -2.49 12.22 -15.35
N LYS A 109 -1.27 11.93 -15.81
CA LYS A 109 -1.00 10.98 -16.89
C LYS A 109 -0.38 9.73 -16.30
N SER A 110 -0.91 8.55 -16.65
CA SER A 110 -0.57 7.32 -15.93
C SER A 110 -0.58 6.08 -16.80
N SER A 111 0.35 5.17 -16.49
CA SER A 111 0.35 3.79 -16.93
C SER A 111 1.18 2.91 -15.99
N PRO A 112 1.10 1.58 -16.07
CA PRO A 112 1.95 0.67 -15.28
C PRO A 112 3.37 0.50 -15.87
N LYS A 113 3.87 1.38 -16.73
CA LYS A 113 5.14 1.21 -17.48
C LYS A 113 6.37 0.92 -16.62
N HIS A 114 6.37 1.38 -15.36
CA HIS A 114 7.48 1.15 -14.43
C HIS A 114 7.42 -0.20 -13.74
N LEU A 115 6.28 -0.90 -13.80
CA LEU A 115 6.15 -2.26 -13.30
C LEU A 115 6.83 -3.21 -14.30
N ALA A 116 7.90 -3.86 -13.87
CA ALA A 116 8.78 -4.62 -14.80
C ALA A 116 8.29 -6.05 -15.08
N VAL A 117 7.25 -6.51 -14.43
CA VAL A 117 6.79 -7.92 -14.46
C VAL A 117 5.26 -7.99 -14.53
N SER A 118 4.72 -9.14 -14.96
CA SER A 118 3.28 -9.34 -15.02
C SER A 118 2.63 -9.42 -13.64
N THR A 119 1.36 -9.01 -13.56
CA THR A 119 0.51 -9.17 -12.38
C THR A 119 -0.34 -10.44 -12.50
N ILE A 120 -1.01 -10.82 -11.41
CA ILE A 120 -2.00 -11.90 -11.44
C ILE A 120 -3.19 -11.57 -12.36
N GLY A 121 -3.56 -10.28 -12.47
CA GLY A 121 -4.57 -9.81 -13.42
C GLY A 121 -4.13 -10.00 -14.87
N ASP A 122 -2.86 -9.72 -15.19
CA ASP A 122 -2.30 -9.94 -16.53
C ASP A 122 -2.33 -11.43 -16.91
N GLU A 123 -1.93 -12.32 -16.01
CA GLU A 123 -1.96 -13.76 -16.25
C GLU A 123 -3.40 -14.29 -16.38
N LEU A 124 -4.36 -13.71 -15.65
CA LEU A 124 -5.78 -14.01 -15.80
C LEU A 124 -6.30 -13.61 -17.19
N LYS A 125 -5.96 -12.42 -17.67
CA LYS A 125 -6.30 -11.95 -19.03
C LYS A 125 -5.73 -12.87 -20.09
N ILE A 126 -4.47 -13.29 -19.94
CA ILE A 126 -3.82 -14.22 -20.88
C ILE A 126 -4.54 -15.57 -20.87
N SER A 127 -4.83 -16.12 -19.71
CA SER A 127 -5.43 -17.45 -19.58
C SER A 127 -6.87 -17.53 -20.08
N SER A 128 -7.60 -16.42 -20.01
CA SER A 128 -8.99 -16.27 -20.49
C SER A 128 -9.10 -15.82 -21.94
N GLU A 129 -7.97 -15.66 -22.65
CA GLU A 129 -7.93 -15.10 -24.00
C GLU A 129 -8.59 -13.70 -24.08
N GLY A 130 -8.41 -12.89 -23.02
CA GLY A 130 -8.95 -11.54 -22.91
C GLY A 130 -10.42 -11.46 -22.48
N LYS A 131 -11.08 -12.57 -22.13
CA LYS A 131 -12.51 -12.57 -21.78
C LYS A 131 -12.78 -12.09 -20.35
N SER A 132 -11.84 -12.35 -19.43
CA SER A 132 -11.95 -11.88 -18.04
C SER A 132 -11.99 -10.36 -17.97
N ILE A 133 -12.77 -9.82 -17.05
CA ILE A 133 -12.76 -8.41 -16.68
C ILE A 133 -11.85 -8.23 -15.46
N VAL A 134 -10.88 -7.32 -15.56
CA VAL A 134 -9.94 -7.00 -14.49
C VAL A 134 -10.03 -5.51 -14.18
N TYR A 135 -10.66 -5.18 -13.06
CA TYR A 135 -10.85 -3.80 -12.57
C TYR A 135 -10.14 -3.58 -11.25
N SER A 136 -9.71 -2.35 -11.01
CA SER A 136 -9.30 -1.87 -9.70
C SER A 136 -9.98 -0.55 -9.34
N ILE A 137 -10.35 -0.40 -8.07
CA ILE A 137 -11.01 0.78 -7.51
C ILE A 137 -10.26 1.17 -6.23
N ALA A 138 -9.68 2.36 -6.19
CA ALA A 138 -8.84 2.79 -5.09
C ALA A 138 -9.00 4.29 -4.78
N PRO A 139 -8.66 4.76 -3.58
CA PRO A 139 -8.60 6.18 -3.30
C PRO A 139 -7.48 6.89 -4.08
N THR A 140 -6.42 6.17 -4.43
CA THR A 140 -5.20 6.74 -4.98
C THR A 140 -4.82 6.11 -6.32
N ARG A 141 -4.16 6.89 -7.15
CA ARG A 141 -3.77 6.55 -8.51
C ARG A 141 -2.84 5.34 -8.59
N GLU A 142 -1.79 5.34 -7.76
CA GLU A 142 -0.81 4.25 -7.73
C GLU A 142 -1.44 2.91 -7.32
N ALA A 143 -2.33 2.93 -6.34
CA ALA A 143 -3.00 1.72 -5.89
C ALA A 143 -3.90 1.14 -7.00
N ALA A 144 -4.62 2.00 -7.73
CA ALA A 144 -5.46 1.57 -8.84
C ALA A 144 -4.65 1.01 -10.01
N VAL A 145 -3.70 1.79 -10.54
CA VAL A 145 -2.95 1.43 -11.75
C VAL A 145 -2.07 0.20 -11.53
N LEU A 146 -1.36 0.10 -10.40
CA LEU A 146 -0.53 -1.07 -10.10
C LEU A 146 -1.36 -2.33 -9.88
N ALA A 147 -2.54 -2.22 -9.27
CA ALA A 147 -3.42 -3.37 -9.06
C ALA A 147 -4.02 -3.91 -10.36
N THR A 148 -4.32 -3.05 -11.31
CA THR A 148 -4.85 -3.43 -12.63
C THR A 148 -3.79 -4.11 -13.49
N GLY A 149 -2.52 -3.69 -13.39
CA GLY A 149 -1.43 -4.24 -14.18
C GLY A 149 -1.40 -3.75 -15.63
N HIS A 150 -0.75 -4.54 -16.51
CA HIS A 150 -0.53 -4.14 -17.92
C HIS A 150 -1.70 -4.47 -18.83
N ALA A 151 -2.39 -5.57 -18.60
CA ALA A 151 -3.41 -6.12 -19.49
C ALA A 151 -4.83 -6.00 -18.94
N GLY A 152 -5.01 -5.37 -17.77
CA GLY A 152 -6.33 -5.17 -17.19
C GLY A 152 -7.22 -4.25 -18.02
N ASP A 153 -8.47 -4.10 -17.63
CA ASP A 153 -9.47 -3.37 -18.41
C ASP A 153 -9.66 -1.92 -17.94
N GLU A 154 -9.64 -1.65 -16.61
CA GLU A 154 -9.76 -0.30 -16.07
C GLU A 154 -9.18 -0.16 -14.66
N ALA A 155 -8.59 1.01 -14.39
CA ALA A 155 -8.12 1.46 -13.10
C ALA A 155 -8.83 2.76 -12.72
N PHE A 156 -9.60 2.71 -11.62
CA PHE A 156 -10.35 3.86 -11.13
C PHE A 156 -9.78 4.39 -9.82
N TRP A 157 -9.60 5.72 -9.73
CA TRP A 157 -9.21 6.39 -8.49
C TRP A 157 -9.97 7.69 -8.29
N LEU A 158 -10.04 8.17 -7.05
CA LEU A 158 -10.65 9.47 -6.74
C LEU A 158 -9.63 10.59 -6.99
N ASP A 159 -9.99 11.52 -7.88
CA ASP A 159 -9.17 12.70 -8.15
C ASP A 159 -9.24 13.70 -6.98
N ASP A 160 -8.06 14.21 -6.56
CA ASP A 160 -7.91 15.09 -5.40
C ASP A 160 -8.58 16.45 -5.55
N TRP A 161 -8.83 16.89 -6.79
CA TRP A 161 -9.31 18.22 -7.10
C TRP A 161 -10.79 18.24 -7.47
N THR A 162 -11.21 17.25 -8.25
CA THR A 162 -12.59 17.19 -8.77
C THR A 162 -13.48 16.27 -7.95
N GLY A 163 -12.91 15.30 -7.23
CA GLY A 163 -13.66 14.26 -6.53
C GLY A 163 -14.42 13.31 -7.47
N LYS A 164 -14.11 13.32 -8.76
CA LYS A 164 -14.63 12.37 -9.73
C LYS A 164 -13.81 11.09 -9.71
N TRP A 165 -14.41 10.02 -10.16
CA TRP A 165 -13.69 8.82 -10.49
C TRP A 165 -12.85 9.08 -11.75
N ALA A 166 -11.54 9.07 -11.58
CA ALA A 166 -10.56 9.25 -12.64
C ALA A 166 -10.09 7.90 -13.16
N ALA A 167 -9.60 7.90 -14.39
CA ALA A 167 -9.00 6.75 -15.06
C ALA A 167 -7.86 7.21 -15.99
N THR A 168 -7.30 6.30 -16.78
CA THR A 168 -6.24 6.60 -17.75
C THR A 168 -6.57 6.01 -19.12
N CYS A 169 -6.27 6.76 -20.20
CA CYS A 169 -6.40 6.28 -21.57
C CYS A 169 -5.41 5.13 -21.92
N TYR A 170 -4.64 4.64 -20.97
CA TYR A 170 -3.80 3.46 -21.15
C TYR A 170 -4.62 2.19 -21.34
N TYR A 171 -5.74 2.08 -20.60
CA TYR A 171 -6.66 0.96 -20.67
C TYR A 171 -7.73 1.18 -21.76
N ASN A 172 -8.91 0.68 -21.55
CA ASN A 172 -10.03 0.85 -22.47
C ASN A 172 -10.65 2.25 -22.40
N ASP A 173 -11.69 2.49 -23.20
CA ASP A 173 -12.52 3.68 -23.05
C ASP A 173 -13.27 3.65 -21.71
N TYR A 174 -13.43 4.83 -21.10
CA TYR A 174 -14.14 4.98 -19.83
C TYR A 174 -15.57 4.40 -19.94
N PRO A 175 -15.96 3.43 -19.10
CA PRO A 175 -17.20 2.69 -19.29
C PRO A 175 -18.45 3.57 -19.14
N ASP A 176 -19.49 3.30 -19.95
CA ASP A 176 -20.74 4.04 -19.90
C ASP A 176 -21.38 4.00 -18.49
N TRP A 177 -21.34 2.86 -17.80
CA TRP A 177 -21.88 2.73 -16.45
C TRP A 177 -21.17 3.65 -15.44
N ALA A 178 -19.86 3.86 -15.58
CA ALA A 178 -19.10 4.76 -14.73
C ALA A 178 -19.46 6.23 -15.03
N THR A 179 -19.64 6.58 -16.30
CA THR A 179 -20.16 7.89 -16.72
C THR A 179 -21.55 8.14 -16.14
N GLU A 180 -22.47 7.16 -16.21
CA GLU A 180 -23.79 7.24 -15.61
C GLU A 180 -23.75 7.43 -14.09
N TYR A 181 -22.82 6.73 -13.42
CA TYR A 181 -22.60 6.90 -11.98
C TYR A 181 -22.15 8.31 -11.65
N ASP A 182 -21.17 8.86 -12.35
CA ASP A 182 -20.67 10.22 -12.14
C ASP A 182 -21.76 11.28 -12.34
N VAL A 183 -22.65 11.09 -13.29
CA VAL A 183 -23.80 12.01 -13.51
C VAL A 183 -24.82 11.91 -12.39
N ARG A 184 -25.11 10.68 -11.93
CA ARG A 184 -26.19 10.42 -10.96
C ARG A 184 -25.76 10.62 -9.50
N SER A 185 -24.54 10.26 -9.16
CA SER A 185 -24.08 10.04 -7.79
C SER A 185 -22.66 10.50 -7.54
N SER A 186 -22.14 11.52 -8.26
CA SER A 186 -20.77 11.97 -8.07
C SER A 186 -20.49 12.39 -6.61
N LEU A 187 -19.30 12.07 -6.11
CA LEU A 187 -18.86 12.55 -4.80
C LEU A 187 -18.87 14.08 -4.74
N GLU A 188 -18.52 14.76 -5.85
CA GLU A 188 -18.55 16.22 -5.95
C GLU A 188 -19.90 16.81 -5.54
N SER A 189 -21.01 16.18 -5.97
CA SER A 189 -22.36 16.64 -5.67
C SER A 189 -22.80 16.36 -4.22
N ARG A 190 -22.23 15.34 -3.58
CA ARG A 190 -22.64 14.84 -2.26
C ARG A 190 -21.73 15.25 -1.10
N ILE A 191 -20.47 15.62 -1.38
CA ILE A 191 -19.45 15.82 -0.34
C ILE A 191 -19.83 16.89 0.68
N GLY A 192 -20.58 17.93 0.26
CA GLY A 192 -21.06 18.99 1.13
C GLY A 192 -22.04 18.52 2.21
N ASP A 193 -22.77 17.43 1.93
CA ASP A 193 -23.75 16.84 2.85
C ASP A 193 -23.15 15.74 3.72
N ILE A 194 -21.95 15.26 3.38
CA ILE A 194 -21.25 14.24 4.17
C ILE A 194 -20.76 14.84 5.46
N HIS A 195 -21.17 14.23 6.56
CA HIS A 195 -20.81 14.63 7.89
C HIS A 195 -20.31 13.43 8.69
N TRP A 196 -19.00 13.34 8.86
CA TRP A 196 -18.37 12.26 9.62
C TRP A 196 -18.43 12.55 11.12
N LYS A 197 -19.13 11.72 11.83
CA LYS A 197 -19.29 11.68 13.31
C LYS A 197 -19.23 10.22 13.74
N PRO A 198 -19.06 9.96 15.08
CA PRO A 198 -19.08 8.60 15.58
C PRO A 198 -20.29 7.80 15.07
N LEU A 199 -20.03 6.57 14.62
CA LEU A 199 -21.01 5.69 14.02
C LEU A 199 -22.22 5.45 14.95
N ASN A 200 -21.95 5.24 16.25
CA ASN A 200 -22.95 4.94 17.27
C ASN A 200 -22.43 5.32 18.67
N GLU A 201 -23.24 5.04 19.68
CA GLU A 201 -22.89 5.29 21.08
C GLU A 201 -21.81 4.33 21.60
N GLU A 202 -21.67 3.14 21.04
CA GLU A 202 -20.66 2.16 21.41
C GLU A 202 -19.26 2.72 21.09
N VAL A 203 -19.06 3.28 19.88
CA VAL A 203 -17.81 3.96 19.49
C VAL A 203 -17.53 5.14 20.43
N THR A 204 -18.55 5.94 20.76
CA THR A 204 -18.38 7.11 21.65
C THR A 204 -18.00 6.71 23.08
N ASN A 205 -18.48 5.58 23.56
CA ASN A 205 -18.24 5.10 24.93
C ASN A 205 -17.00 4.23 25.05
N PHE A 206 -16.50 3.67 23.96
CA PHE A 206 -15.28 2.87 23.92
C PHE A 206 -14.06 3.77 24.13
N GLN A 207 -13.15 3.40 25.00
CA GLN A 207 -11.96 4.19 25.33
C GLN A 207 -10.70 3.33 25.28
N TYR A 208 -10.16 3.18 24.08
CA TYR A 208 -8.85 2.55 23.90
C TYR A 208 -7.72 3.56 24.08
N PHE A 209 -7.84 4.72 23.43
CA PHE A 209 -6.86 5.81 23.54
C PHE A 209 -7.21 6.68 24.75
N VAL A 210 -6.46 6.51 25.84
CA VAL A 210 -6.66 7.31 27.07
C VAL A 210 -5.71 8.50 27.05
N SER A 211 -6.28 9.71 27.03
CA SER A 211 -5.47 10.92 27.20
C SER A 211 -4.83 10.96 28.59
N SER A 212 -3.62 11.49 28.69
CA SER A 212 -2.84 11.61 29.94
C SER A 212 -3.53 12.40 31.07
N GLY A 213 -4.69 13.00 30.79
CA GLY A 213 -5.49 13.76 31.78
C GLY A 213 -6.78 13.09 32.25
N GLY A 214 -7.09 11.85 31.80
CA GLY A 214 -8.30 11.12 32.24
C GLY A 214 -9.63 11.75 31.78
N THR A 215 -9.62 12.75 30.92
CA THR A 215 -10.83 13.41 30.39
C THR A 215 -11.39 12.58 29.25
N LYS A 216 -12.70 12.29 29.28
CA LYS A 216 -13.39 11.64 28.14
C LYS A 216 -13.22 12.46 26.89
N ALA A 217 -12.82 11.81 25.79
CA ALA A 217 -12.80 12.45 24.48
C ALA A 217 -14.21 12.93 24.12
N LYS A 218 -14.32 14.14 23.59
CA LYS A 218 -15.60 14.64 23.06
C LYS A 218 -15.88 13.98 21.72
N PRO A 219 -17.16 13.69 21.38
CA PRO A 219 -17.52 13.21 20.07
C PRO A 219 -17.00 14.16 18.97
N PHE A 220 -16.36 13.60 17.96
CA PHE A 220 -15.85 14.39 16.84
C PHE A 220 -16.97 14.71 15.83
N SER A 221 -16.71 15.68 14.97
CA SER A 221 -17.64 16.12 13.94
C SER A 221 -16.87 16.81 12.81
N HIS A 222 -16.67 16.12 11.72
CA HIS A 222 -15.92 16.60 10.56
C HIS A 222 -16.83 16.85 9.36
N LYS A 223 -16.61 17.96 8.65
CA LYS A 223 -17.25 18.34 7.39
C LYS A 223 -16.19 18.68 6.37
N PHE A 224 -16.44 18.36 5.13
CA PHE A 224 -15.49 18.53 4.03
C PHE A 224 -15.82 19.81 3.23
N ASN A 225 -15.38 20.97 3.73
CA ASN A 225 -15.69 22.27 3.13
C ASN A 225 -14.45 23.07 2.69
N SER A 226 -13.24 22.51 2.85
CA SER A 226 -12.00 23.17 2.47
C SER A 226 -11.75 23.10 0.96
N ASN A 227 -10.75 23.86 0.50
CA ASN A 227 -10.27 23.75 -0.88
C ASN A 227 -9.59 22.40 -1.19
N ARG A 228 -9.28 21.61 -0.14
CA ARG A 228 -8.71 20.26 -0.23
C ARG A 228 -9.68 19.18 0.21
N LYS A 229 -10.98 19.46 0.16
CA LYS A 229 -12.05 18.61 0.70
C LYS A 229 -11.99 17.15 0.23
N PHE A 230 -11.65 16.90 -1.03
CA PHE A 230 -11.57 15.52 -1.56
C PHE A 230 -10.34 14.78 -1.03
N ARG A 231 -9.20 15.46 -0.92
CA ARG A 231 -8.00 14.90 -0.31
C ARG A 231 -8.21 14.60 1.17
N GLU A 232 -8.85 15.51 1.91
CA GLU A 232 -9.22 15.30 3.32
C GLU A 232 -10.20 14.13 3.47
N PHE A 233 -11.18 14.03 2.56
CA PHE A 233 -12.14 12.92 2.53
C PHE A 233 -11.46 11.57 2.34
N LYS A 234 -10.48 11.48 1.44
CA LYS A 234 -9.70 10.25 1.18
C LYS A 234 -8.92 9.75 2.40
N ALA A 235 -8.57 10.62 3.34
CA ALA A 235 -7.91 10.28 4.60
C ALA A 235 -8.89 10.04 5.76
N THR A 236 -10.08 9.53 5.45
CA THR A 236 -11.13 9.20 6.44
C THR A 236 -11.82 7.88 6.12
N ALA A 237 -12.52 7.32 7.10
CA ALA A 237 -13.35 6.13 6.92
C ALA A 237 -14.46 6.29 5.85
N CYS A 238 -14.88 7.53 5.56
CA CYS A 238 -15.95 7.80 4.61
C CYS A 238 -15.57 7.46 3.16
N VAL A 239 -14.27 7.42 2.83
CA VAL A 239 -13.83 7.03 1.49
C VAL A 239 -14.21 5.58 1.16
N ASN A 240 -14.24 4.72 2.17
CA ASN A 240 -14.61 3.32 1.98
C ASN A 240 -16.08 3.14 1.60
N ASP A 241 -16.96 4.03 2.08
CA ASP A 241 -18.38 4.05 1.65
C ASP A 241 -18.47 4.37 0.14
N GLU A 242 -17.66 5.32 -0.33
CA GLU A 242 -17.60 5.71 -1.75
C GLU A 242 -17.05 4.57 -2.62
N ILE A 243 -16.00 3.89 -2.16
CA ILE A 243 -15.45 2.71 -2.84
C ILE A 243 -16.50 1.61 -2.94
N ASN A 244 -17.24 1.34 -1.85
CA ASN A 244 -18.32 0.35 -1.87
C ASN A 244 -19.43 0.70 -2.86
N LEU A 245 -19.86 1.95 -2.89
CA LEU A 245 -20.90 2.40 -3.83
C LEU A 245 -20.47 2.16 -5.28
N PHE A 246 -19.25 2.57 -5.63
CA PHE A 246 -18.72 2.42 -6.98
C PHE A 246 -18.43 0.96 -7.33
N ALA A 247 -17.92 0.17 -6.38
CA ALA A 247 -17.67 -1.26 -6.55
C ALA A 247 -18.95 -2.07 -6.79
N LYS A 248 -20.03 -1.77 -6.05
CA LYS A 248 -21.34 -2.39 -6.26
C LYS A 248 -21.89 -2.09 -7.65
N GLU A 249 -21.74 -0.85 -8.11
CA GLU A 249 -22.14 -0.45 -9.47
C GLU A 249 -21.31 -1.21 -10.52
N ALA A 250 -20.00 -1.30 -10.35
CA ALA A 250 -19.10 -2.06 -11.24
C ALA A 250 -19.50 -3.55 -11.31
N ILE A 251 -19.72 -4.20 -10.17
CA ILE A 251 -20.13 -5.62 -10.12
C ILE A 251 -21.45 -5.83 -10.87
N GLU A 252 -22.45 -4.98 -10.64
CA GLU A 252 -23.78 -5.14 -11.23
C GLU A 252 -23.81 -4.76 -12.71
N LYS A 253 -23.21 -3.65 -13.08
CA LYS A 253 -23.30 -3.10 -14.45
C LYS A 253 -22.31 -3.72 -15.43
N ALA A 254 -21.09 -4.01 -15.00
CA ALA A 254 -20.15 -4.76 -15.82
C ALA A 254 -20.41 -6.28 -15.79
N GLY A 255 -21.27 -6.76 -14.87
CA GLY A 255 -21.65 -8.17 -14.77
C GLY A 255 -20.54 -9.07 -14.24
N LEU A 256 -19.68 -8.56 -13.36
CA LEU A 256 -18.54 -9.31 -12.84
C LEU A 256 -18.98 -10.62 -12.18
N GLY A 257 -18.33 -11.73 -12.56
CA GLY A 257 -18.59 -13.08 -12.04
C GLY A 257 -19.86 -13.74 -12.56
N ASN A 258 -20.53 -13.18 -13.58
CA ASN A 258 -21.80 -13.67 -14.09
C ASN A 258 -21.68 -14.54 -15.36
N ASP A 259 -20.49 -14.67 -15.91
CA ASP A 259 -20.24 -15.52 -17.08
C ASP A 259 -19.32 -16.72 -16.76
N ALA A 260 -18.78 -17.37 -17.80
CA ALA A 260 -17.93 -18.53 -17.65
C ALA A 260 -16.45 -18.18 -17.40
N ALA A 261 -16.05 -16.94 -17.66
CA ALA A 261 -14.71 -16.47 -17.37
C ALA A 261 -14.63 -16.01 -15.90
N THR A 262 -13.47 -16.20 -15.28
CA THR A 262 -13.23 -15.61 -13.96
C THR A 262 -12.90 -14.15 -14.11
N ASP A 263 -13.55 -13.29 -13.34
CA ASP A 263 -13.23 -11.87 -13.26
C ASP A 263 -12.44 -11.52 -11.99
N MET A 264 -11.78 -10.38 -12.00
CA MET A 264 -11.02 -9.89 -10.85
C MET A 264 -11.33 -8.42 -10.55
N LEU A 265 -11.69 -8.15 -9.30
CA LEU A 265 -11.91 -6.82 -8.78
C LEU A 265 -10.95 -6.57 -7.61
N THR A 266 -10.06 -5.60 -7.72
CA THR A 266 -9.20 -5.17 -6.61
C THR A 266 -9.72 -3.87 -6.02
N LEU A 267 -9.99 -3.87 -4.71
CA LEU A 267 -10.46 -2.73 -3.95
C LEU A 267 -9.39 -2.30 -2.95
N THR A 268 -9.13 -1.00 -2.86
CA THR A 268 -8.27 -0.47 -1.81
C THR A 268 -9.09 0.37 -0.84
N TYR A 269 -9.12 -0.05 0.44
CA TYR A 269 -9.77 0.67 1.53
C TYR A 269 -8.74 1.41 2.38
N TYR A 270 -9.22 2.31 3.22
CA TYR A 270 -8.43 3.10 4.14
C TYR A 270 -8.78 2.77 5.60
N ALA A 271 -7.77 2.45 6.40
CA ALA A 271 -7.87 2.21 7.86
C ALA A 271 -6.87 3.05 8.65
N GLY A 272 -6.29 4.08 8.04
CA GLY A 272 -5.31 4.96 8.66
C GLY A 272 -5.92 6.02 9.59
N ALA A 273 -5.04 6.80 10.19
CA ALA A 273 -5.43 7.90 11.05
C ALA A 273 -6.01 9.08 10.25
N TYR A 274 -6.93 9.81 10.87
CA TYR A 274 -7.53 11.01 10.28
C TYR A 274 -6.44 12.01 9.88
N ASP A 275 -6.52 12.50 8.65
CA ASP A 275 -5.59 13.48 8.07
C ASP A 275 -4.11 13.06 8.20
N HIS A 276 -3.85 11.75 8.18
CA HIS A 276 -2.50 11.16 8.33
C HIS A 276 -1.77 11.60 9.62
N GLN A 277 -2.51 11.95 10.65
CA GLN A 277 -1.95 12.36 11.94
C GLN A 277 -1.97 11.22 12.95
N SER A 278 -1.34 11.45 14.11
CA SER A 278 -1.25 10.44 15.16
C SER A 278 -2.63 9.99 15.67
N ALA A 279 -2.82 8.67 15.79
CA ALA A 279 -4.00 8.07 16.41
C ALA A 279 -4.17 8.48 17.90
N MET A 280 -3.11 8.90 18.57
CA MET A 280 -3.22 9.43 19.95
C MET A 280 -3.99 10.74 19.99
N LYS A 281 -3.90 11.55 18.93
CA LYS A 281 -4.64 12.82 18.82
C LYS A 281 -6.09 12.61 18.40
N TYR A 282 -6.35 11.65 17.52
CA TYR A 282 -7.64 11.36 16.90
C TYR A 282 -8.09 9.93 17.19
N GLY A 283 -8.01 9.53 18.46
CA GLY A 283 -8.27 8.15 18.88
C GLY A 283 -9.70 7.67 18.66
N MET A 284 -10.69 8.56 18.80
CA MET A 284 -12.08 8.21 18.55
C MET A 284 -12.34 8.04 17.05
N GLU A 285 -11.73 8.87 16.21
CA GLU A 285 -11.77 8.74 14.76
C GLU A 285 -11.15 7.41 14.30
N MET A 286 -10.04 6.99 14.91
CA MET A 286 -9.42 5.69 14.64
C MET A 286 -10.36 4.53 15.01
N GLN A 287 -10.98 4.57 16.17
CA GLN A 287 -11.96 3.56 16.61
C GLN A 287 -13.16 3.50 15.66
N ASP A 288 -13.68 4.68 15.26
CA ASP A 288 -14.79 4.79 14.31
C ASP A 288 -14.40 4.26 12.92
N THR A 289 -13.16 4.52 12.48
CA THR A 289 -12.65 4.01 11.21
C THR A 289 -12.73 2.48 11.15
N TYR A 290 -12.28 1.79 12.19
CA TYR A 290 -12.34 0.33 12.24
C TYR A 290 -13.77 -0.21 12.39
N ALA A 291 -14.62 0.44 13.19
CA ALA A 291 -16.04 0.07 13.32
C ALA A 291 -16.81 0.23 12.00
N ARG A 292 -16.54 1.29 11.25
CA ARG A 292 -17.10 1.50 9.91
C ARG A 292 -16.55 0.52 8.89
N LEU A 293 -15.26 0.25 8.93
CA LEU A 293 -14.62 -0.71 8.03
C LEU A 293 -15.23 -2.11 8.18
N ASP A 294 -15.48 -2.55 9.41
CA ASP A 294 -16.17 -3.81 9.66
C ASP A 294 -17.53 -3.86 8.98
N ARG A 295 -18.34 -2.80 9.12
CA ARG A 295 -19.65 -2.67 8.49
C ARG A 295 -19.56 -2.60 6.95
N GLN A 296 -18.56 -1.86 6.43
CA GLN A 296 -18.33 -1.71 4.99
C GLN A 296 -17.95 -3.05 4.35
N LEU A 297 -17.15 -3.86 5.03
CA LEU A 297 -16.84 -5.24 4.63
C LEU A 297 -18.10 -6.12 4.64
N GLU A 298 -18.91 -6.07 5.71
CA GLU A 298 -20.20 -6.78 5.77
C GLU A 298 -21.11 -6.43 4.60
N GLU A 299 -21.27 -5.14 4.31
CA GLU A 299 -22.09 -4.66 3.20
C GLU A 299 -21.60 -5.17 1.83
N LEU A 300 -20.28 -5.18 1.61
CA LEU A 300 -19.70 -5.72 0.38
C LEU A 300 -19.89 -7.24 0.28
N PHE A 301 -19.59 -7.97 1.34
CA PHE A 301 -19.73 -9.44 1.35
C PHE A 301 -21.16 -9.88 1.09
N ASN A 302 -22.13 -9.23 1.73
CA ASN A 302 -23.56 -9.53 1.53
C ASN A 302 -23.99 -9.20 0.11
N PHE A 303 -23.53 -8.09 -0.46
CA PHE A 303 -23.86 -7.72 -1.84
C PHE A 303 -23.29 -8.73 -2.86
N VAL A 304 -22.02 -9.11 -2.71
CA VAL A 304 -21.38 -10.09 -3.62
C VAL A 304 -22.01 -11.48 -3.45
N GLU A 305 -22.36 -11.87 -2.22
CA GLU A 305 -23.06 -13.13 -1.97
C GLU A 305 -24.42 -13.17 -2.65
N GLU A 306 -25.18 -12.06 -2.61
CA GLU A 306 -26.47 -11.93 -3.31
C GLU A 306 -26.34 -11.98 -4.83
N LYS A 307 -25.34 -11.28 -5.40
CA LYS A 307 -25.21 -11.09 -6.86
C LYS A 307 -24.46 -12.24 -7.55
N VAL A 308 -23.43 -12.80 -6.92
CA VAL A 308 -22.55 -13.81 -7.51
C VAL A 308 -22.63 -15.14 -6.77
N GLY A 309 -22.66 -15.11 -5.44
CA GLY A 309 -22.64 -16.25 -4.55
C GLY A 309 -21.26 -16.45 -3.88
N ILE A 310 -21.28 -16.78 -2.58
CA ILE A 310 -20.05 -16.96 -1.77
C ILE A 310 -19.21 -18.16 -2.25
N ASP A 311 -19.86 -19.22 -2.72
CA ASP A 311 -19.24 -20.44 -3.26
C ASP A 311 -18.60 -20.25 -4.64
N LYS A 312 -18.87 -19.13 -5.31
CA LYS A 312 -18.32 -18.73 -6.60
C LYS A 312 -17.31 -17.57 -6.49
N THR A 313 -17.14 -17.01 -5.30
CA THR A 313 -16.27 -15.86 -5.07
C THR A 313 -15.11 -16.22 -4.18
N LEU A 314 -13.90 -15.82 -4.56
CA LEU A 314 -12.72 -15.83 -3.70
C LEU A 314 -12.48 -14.41 -3.19
N PHE A 315 -12.61 -14.21 -1.89
CA PHE A 315 -12.17 -12.99 -1.22
C PHE A 315 -10.75 -13.17 -0.69
N VAL A 316 -9.89 -12.18 -0.97
CA VAL A 316 -8.55 -12.06 -0.40
C VAL A 316 -8.48 -10.71 0.30
N VAL A 317 -8.23 -10.69 1.60
CA VAL A 317 -8.21 -9.45 2.39
C VAL A 317 -6.89 -9.33 3.12
N THR A 318 -6.18 -8.22 2.93
CA THR A 318 -4.89 -7.96 3.58
C THR A 318 -4.61 -6.46 3.72
N SER A 319 -3.40 -6.10 4.16
CA SER A 319 -2.95 -4.72 4.36
C SER A 319 -1.79 -4.36 3.44
N THR A 320 -1.59 -3.05 3.22
CA THR A 320 -0.36 -2.53 2.62
C THR A 320 0.86 -2.70 3.53
N GLY A 321 0.67 -2.97 4.83
CA GLY A 321 1.79 -3.00 5.79
C GLY A 321 2.51 -1.67 5.95
N TYR A 322 2.05 -0.62 5.28
CA TYR A 322 2.43 0.77 5.50
C TYR A 322 1.61 1.35 6.66
N PHE A 323 2.20 2.22 7.45
CA PHE A 323 1.52 2.91 8.55
C PHE A 323 2.05 4.34 8.64
N ASP A 324 1.13 5.30 8.80
CA ASP A 324 1.48 6.69 9.04
C ASP A 324 2.32 6.86 10.31
N SER A 325 2.97 8.00 10.43
CA SER A 325 3.80 8.33 11.57
C SER A 325 3.00 8.33 12.87
N GLU A 326 3.53 7.66 13.87
CA GLU A 326 3.09 7.83 15.25
C GLU A 326 3.88 8.95 15.92
N GLU A 327 3.36 9.48 17.03
CA GLU A 327 4.10 10.47 17.81
C GLU A 327 5.41 9.89 18.35
N LEU A 328 6.44 10.73 18.35
CA LEU A 328 7.71 10.38 18.96
C LEU A 328 7.50 10.14 20.46
N MET A 329 7.74 8.93 20.91
CA MET A 329 7.64 8.60 22.32
C MET A 329 8.85 9.14 23.08
N ASP A 330 8.61 9.85 24.19
CA ASP A 330 9.69 10.19 25.11
C ASP A 330 10.11 8.95 25.92
N LEU A 331 11.17 8.31 25.46
CA LEU A 331 11.78 7.15 26.09
C LEU A 331 12.98 7.52 26.98
N SER A 332 13.21 8.80 27.25
CA SER A 332 14.35 9.29 28.04
C SER A 332 14.38 8.71 29.46
N LYS A 333 13.19 8.47 30.06
CA LYS A 333 13.06 7.80 31.37
C LYS A 333 13.63 6.37 31.38
N TYR A 334 13.71 5.72 30.24
CA TYR A 334 14.31 4.40 30.06
C TYR A 334 15.77 4.48 29.59
N ARG A 335 16.34 5.69 29.47
CA ARG A 335 17.67 5.96 28.92
C ARG A 335 17.83 5.47 27.46
N ILE A 336 16.75 5.42 26.70
CA ILE A 336 16.76 5.11 25.29
C ILE A 336 16.81 6.45 24.54
N PRO A 337 17.88 6.73 23.79
CA PRO A 337 17.95 7.97 23.02
C PRO A 337 16.95 7.94 21.89
N THR A 338 16.12 8.97 21.80
CA THR A 338 15.19 9.22 20.71
C THR A 338 15.38 10.64 20.20
N GLY A 339 14.97 10.89 18.97
CA GLY A 339 15.12 12.19 18.36
C GLY A 339 14.55 12.23 16.94
N ILE A 340 14.82 13.33 16.26
CA ILE A 340 14.46 13.52 14.86
C ILE A 340 15.75 13.45 14.04
N PHE A 341 15.79 12.58 13.04
CA PHE A 341 16.84 12.50 12.05
C PHE A 341 16.39 13.21 10.77
N SER A 342 17.04 14.31 10.43
CA SER A 342 16.77 15.06 9.20
C SER A 342 17.63 14.52 8.06
N ILE A 343 16.98 13.94 7.06
CA ILE A 343 17.67 13.45 5.85
C ILE A 343 18.20 14.61 5.00
N THR A 344 17.52 15.74 4.99
CA THR A 344 17.93 16.96 4.29
C THR A 344 19.22 17.53 4.90
N GLN A 345 19.32 17.55 6.24
CA GLN A 345 20.57 17.97 6.91
C GLN A 345 21.69 16.96 6.66
N ALA A 346 21.41 15.66 6.71
CA ALA A 346 22.39 14.63 6.42
C ALA A 346 22.94 14.74 4.99
N LYS A 347 22.07 15.00 4.00
CA LYS A 347 22.44 15.32 2.60
C LYS A 347 23.41 16.51 2.55
N ALA A 348 23.05 17.63 3.18
CA ALA A 348 23.86 18.84 3.17
C ALA A 348 25.24 18.65 3.83
N LEU A 349 25.28 17.99 4.99
CA LEU A 349 26.53 17.68 5.70
C LEU A 349 27.42 16.74 4.89
N LEU A 350 26.84 15.71 4.26
CA LEU A 350 27.59 14.80 3.40
C LEU A 350 28.17 15.53 2.20
N ASN A 351 27.39 16.40 1.54
CA ASN A 351 27.90 17.18 0.41
C ASN A 351 29.07 18.10 0.82
N MET A 352 28.98 18.78 1.97
CA MET A 352 30.07 19.58 2.51
C MET A 352 31.34 18.74 2.81
N TYR A 353 31.17 17.55 3.37
CA TYR A 353 32.26 16.62 3.61
C TYR A 353 32.95 16.22 2.29
N LEU A 354 32.18 15.85 1.27
CA LEU A 354 32.72 15.46 -0.03
C LEU A 354 33.42 16.62 -0.75
N ILE A 355 32.91 17.86 -0.60
CA ILE A 355 33.60 19.07 -1.09
C ILE A 355 34.98 19.23 -0.40
N ALA A 356 35.05 19.02 0.89
CA ALA A 356 36.31 19.12 1.62
C ALA A 356 37.32 18.05 1.17
N VAL A 357 36.87 16.87 0.78
CA VAL A 357 37.72 15.74 0.35
C VAL A 357 38.14 15.85 -1.10
N TYR A 358 37.16 16.17 -1.99
CA TYR A 358 37.34 16.06 -3.44
C TYR A 358 37.31 17.41 -4.19
N GLY A 359 37.10 18.51 -3.47
CA GLY A 359 37.03 19.86 -4.03
C GLY A 359 35.56 20.28 -4.39
N PRO A 360 35.38 21.52 -4.84
CA PRO A 360 34.05 22.13 -5.03
C PRO A 360 33.18 21.31 -6.01
N GLY A 361 31.92 21.05 -5.67
CA GLY A 361 30.94 20.37 -6.51
C GLY A 361 29.73 19.87 -5.73
N ASP A 362 28.63 19.59 -6.44
CA ASP A 362 27.42 19.01 -5.88
C ASP A 362 27.46 17.50 -6.06
N TYR A 363 27.94 16.79 -5.04
CA TYR A 363 28.12 15.33 -5.08
C TYR A 363 26.85 14.55 -4.73
N VAL A 364 25.88 15.20 -4.04
CA VAL A 364 24.61 14.58 -3.63
C VAL A 364 23.48 15.31 -4.30
N GLU A 365 22.83 14.67 -5.27
CA GLU A 365 21.72 15.23 -6.05
C GLU A 365 20.50 15.49 -5.17
N THR A 366 19.97 14.44 -4.57
CA THR A 366 18.76 14.54 -3.75
C THR A 366 18.68 13.48 -2.66
N ALA A 367 17.70 13.64 -1.79
CA ALA A 367 17.25 12.68 -0.80
C ALA A 367 15.78 12.37 -1.00
N ILE A 368 15.42 11.09 -1.09
CA ILE A 368 14.04 10.62 -1.16
C ILE A 368 13.89 9.53 -0.11
N ASP A 369 12.89 9.63 0.74
CA ASP A 369 12.71 8.78 1.92
C ASP A 369 13.98 8.71 2.78
N ASN A 370 14.54 7.52 2.96
CA ASN A 370 15.79 7.29 3.69
C ASN A 370 16.99 7.04 2.74
N GLN A 371 16.90 7.45 1.48
CA GLN A 371 17.89 7.20 0.45
C GLN A 371 18.54 8.49 -0.04
N LEU A 372 19.85 8.44 -0.30
CA LEU A 372 20.61 9.53 -0.93
C LEU A 372 21.05 9.10 -2.33
N TYR A 373 20.87 10.00 -3.27
CA TYR A 373 21.26 9.85 -4.67
C TYR A 373 22.51 10.68 -4.95
N LEU A 374 23.59 10.02 -5.38
CA LEU A 374 24.85 10.68 -5.71
C LEU A 374 24.86 11.21 -7.15
N ASN A 375 25.60 12.28 -7.38
CA ASN A 375 25.90 12.80 -8.72
C ASN A 375 26.96 11.93 -9.39
N LEU A 376 26.52 10.84 -9.99
CA LEU A 376 27.40 9.89 -10.67
C LEU A 376 28.18 10.51 -11.82
N LYS A 377 27.56 11.47 -12.54
CA LYS A 377 28.24 12.21 -13.63
C LYS A 377 29.41 13.04 -13.12
N LEU A 378 29.26 13.73 -12.00
CA LEU A 378 30.34 14.50 -11.39
C LEU A 378 31.48 13.60 -10.93
N ILE A 379 31.13 12.47 -10.28
CA ILE A 379 32.11 11.46 -9.79
C ILE A 379 32.92 10.91 -10.98
N GLU A 380 32.24 10.54 -12.07
CA GLU A 380 32.88 10.05 -13.29
C GLU A 380 33.75 11.12 -13.96
N ASN A 381 33.27 12.34 -14.16
CA ASN A 381 34.01 13.45 -14.77
C ASN A 381 35.27 13.80 -14.01
N ARG A 382 35.30 13.55 -12.69
CA ARG A 382 36.48 13.76 -11.85
C ARG A 382 37.37 12.53 -11.77
N SER A 383 37.03 11.45 -12.47
CA SER A 383 37.75 10.18 -12.43
C SER A 383 37.89 9.63 -11.01
N LEU A 384 36.87 9.84 -10.13
CA LEU A 384 36.87 9.31 -8.77
C LEU A 384 36.40 7.85 -8.81
N ASN A 385 36.98 7.03 -7.92
CA ASN A 385 36.53 5.67 -7.73
C ASN A 385 35.23 5.65 -6.92
N LEU A 386 34.14 5.24 -7.54
CA LEU A 386 32.81 5.21 -6.92
C LEU A 386 32.79 4.37 -5.63
N ALA A 387 33.49 3.24 -5.59
CA ALA A 387 33.56 2.40 -4.40
C ALA A 387 34.20 3.14 -3.22
N GLU A 388 35.32 3.86 -3.46
CA GLU A 388 35.94 4.69 -2.45
C GLU A 388 35.05 5.84 -1.98
N VAL A 389 34.34 6.50 -2.91
CA VAL A 389 33.36 7.55 -2.56
C VAL A 389 32.26 6.97 -1.66
N LEU A 390 31.68 5.83 -2.01
CA LEU A 390 30.64 5.16 -1.23
C LEU A 390 31.13 4.76 0.17
N ASP A 391 32.35 4.23 0.28
CA ASP A 391 32.96 3.86 1.57
C ASP A 391 33.13 5.09 2.45
N ARG A 392 33.61 6.22 1.90
CA ARG A 392 33.76 7.48 2.64
C ARG A 392 32.38 8.05 3.07
N CYS A 393 31.39 8.00 2.20
CA CYS A 393 30.01 8.39 2.54
C CYS A 393 29.48 7.57 3.71
N SER A 394 29.65 6.25 3.66
CA SER A 394 29.20 5.35 4.72
C SER A 394 29.92 5.64 6.05
N ALA A 395 31.25 5.79 6.01
CA ALA A 395 32.05 6.10 7.18
C ALA A 395 31.73 7.46 7.82
N PHE A 396 31.28 8.44 7.02
CA PHE A 396 30.82 9.73 7.51
C PHE A 396 29.43 9.64 8.12
N LEU A 397 28.48 9.07 7.37
CA LEU A 397 27.05 9.06 7.76
C LEU A 397 26.79 8.22 9.01
N ILE A 398 27.52 7.13 9.23
CA ILE A 398 27.37 6.28 10.42
C ILE A 398 27.70 7.01 11.73
N GLN A 399 28.40 8.14 11.67
CA GLN A 399 28.76 8.94 12.83
C GLN A 399 27.66 9.93 13.24
N LEU A 400 26.64 10.11 12.39
CA LEU A 400 25.54 11.03 12.69
C LEU A 400 24.61 10.42 13.75
N SER A 401 24.18 11.26 14.68
CA SER A 401 23.21 10.85 15.71
C SER A 401 21.92 10.35 15.07
N GLY A 402 21.41 9.21 15.54
CA GLY A 402 20.19 8.61 15.02
C GLY A 402 20.42 7.61 13.87
N VAL A 403 21.62 7.53 13.32
CA VAL A 403 21.94 6.52 12.30
C VAL A 403 22.28 5.19 12.99
N LYS A 404 21.60 4.12 12.59
CA LYS A 404 21.86 2.74 13.04
C LYS A 404 22.86 2.04 12.12
N ASP A 405 22.65 2.12 10.81
CA ASP A 405 23.52 1.54 9.80
C ASP A 405 23.39 2.30 8.47
N VAL A 406 24.38 2.12 7.59
CA VAL A 406 24.41 2.73 6.25
C VAL A 406 24.70 1.64 5.23
N TYR A 407 23.84 1.52 4.25
CA TYR A 407 23.96 0.53 3.18
C TYR A 407 24.21 1.24 1.86
N THR A 408 25.39 1.02 1.30
CA THR A 408 25.71 1.50 -0.05
C THR A 408 25.17 0.53 -1.10
N SER A 409 24.94 1.03 -2.32
CA SER A 409 24.56 0.21 -3.48
C SER A 409 25.50 -0.98 -3.67
N GLN A 410 26.81 -0.78 -3.49
CA GLN A 410 27.79 -1.84 -3.57
C GLN A 410 27.64 -2.88 -2.44
N ARG A 411 27.44 -2.45 -1.18
CA ARG A 411 27.19 -3.36 -0.06
C ARG A 411 25.91 -4.18 -0.27
N LEU A 412 24.87 -3.57 -0.81
CA LEU A 412 23.61 -4.26 -1.14
C LEU A 412 23.77 -5.25 -2.30
N ALA A 413 24.54 -4.91 -3.34
CA ALA A 413 24.75 -5.79 -4.48
C ALA A 413 25.72 -6.95 -4.18
N LEU A 414 26.86 -6.68 -3.50
CA LEU A 414 27.99 -7.61 -3.39
C LEU A 414 28.24 -8.11 -1.97
N GLY A 415 27.66 -7.50 -0.93
CA GLY A 415 27.90 -7.87 0.46
C GLY A 415 27.38 -9.26 0.83
N ALA A 416 27.81 -9.79 1.97
CA ALA A 416 27.39 -11.09 2.46
C ALA A 416 25.87 -11.15 2.73
N TRP A 417 25.27 -12.30 2.45
CA TRP A 417 23.85 -12.55 2.76
C TRP A 417 23.69 -12.89 4.24
N THR A 418 23.06 -11.98 4.96
CA THR A 418 22.63 -12.17 6.36
C THR A 418 21.11 -11.97 6.42
N PRO A 419 20.40 -12.57 7.37
CA PRO A 419 18.92 -12.42 7.47
C PRO A 419 18.46 -10.96 7.48
N GLY A 420 19.18 -10.07 8.17
CA GLY A 420 18.82 -8.64 8.23
C GLY A 420 19.00 -7.90 6.91
N ILE A 421 19.99 -8.27 6.07
CA ILE A 421 20.27 -7.60 4.81
C ILE A 421 19.34 -8.09 3.68
N SER A 422 18.75 -9.27 3.79
CA SER A 422 17.89 -9.82 2.73
C SER A 422 16.69 -8.93 2.44
N LYS A 423 16.00 -8.43 3.47
CA LYS A 423 14.87 -7.53 3.31
C LYS A 423 15.27 -6.18 2.69
N LEU A 424 16.44 -5.66 3.05
CA LEU A 424 16.99 -4.42 2.46
C LEU A 424 17.33 -4.60 0.97
N ARG A 425 17.90 -5.75 0.60
CA ARG A 425 18.18 -6.09 -0.79
C ARG A 425 16.92 -6.24 -1.62
N ASN A 426 15.92 -6.86 -1.07
CA ASN A 426 14.63 -7.02 -1.72
C ASN A 426 13.92 -5.67 -1.95
N ALA A 427 14.18 -4.66 -1.11
CA ALA A 427 13.70 -3.29 -1.29
C ALA A 427 14.50 -2.48 -2.31
N TYR A 428 15.74 -2.88 -2.61
CA TYR A 428 16.67 -2.14 -3.44
C TYR A 428 16.56 -2.55 -4.91
N ASN A 429 16.41 -1.59 -5.82
CA ASN A 429 16.51 -1.81 -7.25
C ASN A 429 17.60 -0.90 -7.84
N PRO A 430 18.62 -1.45 -8.56
CA PRO A 430 19.74 -0.66 -9.08
C PRO A 430 19.38 0.48 -10.01
N LYS A 431 18.21 0.42 -10.66
CA LYS A 431 17.75 1.44 -11.63
C LYS A 431 17.06 2.62 -10.94
N CYS A 432 16.34 2.36 -9.85
CA CYS A 432 15.44 3.31 -9.21
C CYS A 432 15.93 3.78 -7.84
N SER A 433 16.59 2.89 -7.07
CA SER A 433 17.02 3.21 -5.71
C SER A 433 18.21 4.17 -5.65
N GLY A 434 18.34 4.87 -4.51
CA GLY A 434 19.49 5.70 -4.19
C GLY A 434 20.79 4.90 -4.04
N ASP A 435 21.91 5.59 -4.09
CA ASP A 435 23.24 4.96 -3.95
C ASP A 435 23.56 4.60 -2.50
N ILE A 436 22.89 5.28 -1.55
CA ILE A 436 23.09 5.12 -0.12
C ILE A 436 21.71 5.05 0.55
N LEU A 437 21.48 4.00 1.33
CA LEU A 437 20.31 3.82 2.16
C LEU A 437 20.72 3.98 3.63
N ILE A 438 20.04 4.89 4.35
CA ILE A 438 20.30 5.16 5.76
C ILE A 438 19.25 4.43 6.60
N GLN A 439 19.69 3.55 7.48
CA GLN A 439 18.84 2.95 8.49
C GLN A 439 18.88 3.81 9.76
N VAL A 440 17.73 4.40 10.09
CA VAL A 440 17.59 5.22 11.29
C VAL A 440 17.36 4.33 12.50
N SER A 441 17.87 4.72 13.64
CA SER A 441 17.74 3.98 14.90
C SER A 441 16.27 3.86 15.33
N PRO A 442 15.82 2.71 15.86
CA PRO A 442 14.46 2.52 16.35
C PRO A 442 14.08 3.58 17.39
N GLY A 443 12.85 4.09 17.29
CA GLY A 443 12.36 5.16 18.16
C GLY A 443 12.76 6.57 17.72
N TRP A 444 13.54 6.72 16.65
CA TRP A 444 13.83 8.00 16.01
C TRP A 444 12.83 8.27 14.89
N MET A 445 12.48 9.55 14.71
CA MET A 445 11.68 10.04 13.60
C MET A 445 12.60 10.41 12.43
N LEU A 446 12.44 9.76 11.28
CA LEU A 446 13.01 10.23 10.03
C LEU A 446 12.15 11.40 9.52
N ASN A 447 12.77 12.53 9.22
CA ASN A 447 12.12 13.71 8.69
C ASN A 447 12.78 14.15 7.39
N ASN A 448 11.98 14.38 6.37
CA ASN A 448 12.39 15.01 5.13
C ASN A 448 11.72 16.38 5.04
N GLU A 449 12.51 17.44 5.24
CA GLU A 449 12.01 18.81 5.22
C GLU A 449 11.61 19.27 3.81
N ASP A 450 12.18 18.69 2.77
CA ASP A 450 11.90 19.03 1.37
C ASP A 450 10.51 18.52 0.95
N THR A 451 10.12 17.32 1.41
CA THR A 451 8.80 16.69 1.09
C THR A 451 7.77 16.84 2.21
N HIS A 452 8.20 17.29 3.41
CA HIS A 452 7.40 17.33 4.64
C HIS A 452 6.91 15.96 5.12
N GLU A 453 7.62 14.90 4.72
CA GLU A 453 7.31 13.53 5.14
C GLU A 453 8.03 13.16 6.42
N GLN A 454 7.34 12.42 7.27
CA GLN A 454 7.87 11.91 8.53
C GLN A 454 7.52 10.44 8.69
N SER A 455 8.46 9.64 9.19
CA SER A 455 8.25 8.24 9.50
C SER A 455 8.98 7.82 10.76
N LEU A 456 8.31 7.08 11.64
CA LEU A 456 8.92 6.55 12.87
C LEU A 456 9.70 5.27 12.53
N SER A 457 11.00 5.26 12.85
CA SER A 457 11.83 4.07 12.70
C SER A 457 11.49 3.02 13.76
N ARG A 458 11.27 1.77 13.34
CA ARG A 458 10.91 0.63 14.19
C ARG A 458 11.89 -0.52 14.00
N GLU A 459 12.13 -1.27 15.07
CA GLU A 459 12.91 -2.51 15.01
C GLU A 459 12.08 -3.68 14.50
N SER A 460 10.82 -3.76 14.95
CA SER A 460 9.88 -4.81 14.57
C SER A 460 8.79 -4.29 13.68
N TYR A 461 8.37 -5.11 12.72
CA TYR A 461 7.20 -4.83 11.90
C TYR A 461 5.92 -4.92 12.73
N LEU A 462 4.99 -4.03 12.45
CA LEU A 462 3.62 -4.20 12.90
C LEU A 462 2.99 -5.31 12.06
N SER A 463 2.51 -6.35 12.70
CA SER A 463 1.84 -7.44 12.00
C SER A 463 0.48 -6.99 11.48
N PHE A 464 0.10 -7.53 10.35
CA PHE A 464 -1.21 -7.33 9.75
C PHE A 464 -1.79 -8.67 9.30
N PRO A 465 -3.10 -8.78 9.12
CA PRO A 465 -3.74 -10.03 8.78
C PRO A 465 -3.72 -10.30 7.26
N LEU A 466 -3.81 -11.59 6.90
CA LEU A 466 -4.17 -12.04 5.57
C LEU A 466 -5.32 -13.05 5.70
N PHE A 467 -6.39 -12.83 4.92
CA PHE A 467 -7.55 -13.73 4.89
C PHE A 467 -7.81 -14.21 3.47
N PHE A 468 -8.23 -15.47 3.38
CA PHE A 468 -8.89 -16.04 2.21
C PHE A 468 -10.27 -16.53 2.65
N MET A 469 -11.34 -16.21 1.91
CA MET A 469 -12.70 -16.64 2.22
C MET A 469 -13.47 -16.92 0.94
N GLY A 470 -14.40 -17.86 1.00
CA GLY A 470 -15.30 -18.19 -0.13
C GLY A 470 -14.91 -19.47 -0.84
N ALA A 471 -14.97 -19.48 -2.16
CA ALA A 471 -14.85 -20.64 -3.03
C ALA A 471 -13.74 -21.63 -2.64
N GLY A 472 -14.12 -22.79 -2.08
CA GLY A 472 -13.20 -23.87 -1.76
C GLY A 472 -12.27 -23.64 -0.57
N ILE A 473 -12.37 -22.51 0.13
CA ILE A 473 -11.55 -22.18 1.29
C ILE A 473 -12.07 -22.94 2.53
N VAL A 474 -11.14 -23.64 3.21
CA VAL A 474 -11.44 -24.29 4.49
C VAL A 474 -11.08 -23.31 5.62
N PRO A 475 -12.05 -22.98 6.50
CA PRO A 475 -11.80 -22.09 7.62
C PRO A 475 -10.72 -22.62 8.56
N GLU A 476 -9.70 -21.82 8.82
CA GLU A 476 -8.61 -22.17 9.74
C GLU A 476 -7.88 -20.91 10.22
N LYS A 477 -7.50 -20.90 11.49
CA LYS A 477 -6.60 -19.85 12.02
C LYS A 477 -5.15 -20.35 11.99
N VAL A 478 -4.33 -19.74 11.11
CA VAL A 478 -2.91 -20.05 10.95
C VAL A 478 -2.07 -19.01 11.71
N ARG A 479 -1.15 -19.49 12.56
CA ARG A 479 -0.28 -18.64 13.38
C ARG A 479 1.14 -18.52 12.85
N ILE A 480 1.48 -19.33 11.83
CA ILE A 480 2.79 -19.29 11.19
C ILE A 480 2.85 -18.01 10.34
N PRO A 481 3.90 -17.21 10.47
CA PRO A 481 4.11 -16.04 9.62
C PRO A 481 4.12 -16.41 8.13
N VAL A 482 3.48 -15.58 7.31
CA VAL A 482 3.41 -15.74 5.85
C VAL A 482 3.88 -14.49 5.15
N SER A 483 4.41 -14.66 3.95
CA SER A 483 4.90 -13.55 3.14
C SER A 483 3.89 -13.15 2.06
N ILE A 484 3.69 -11.87 1.86
CA ILE A 484 2.69 -11.33 0.91
C ILE A 484 3.00 -11.71 -0.54
N ASP A 485 4.24 -11.90 -0.91
CA ASP A 485 4.63 -12.36 -2.25
C ASP A 485 4.14 -13.80 -2.58
N GLN A 486 3.58 -14.51 -1.59
CA GLN A 486 2.89 -15.79 -1.78
C GLN A 486 1.41 -15.63 -2.21
N VAL A 487 0.83 -14.44 -2.13
CA VAL A 487 -0.61 -14.23 -2.42
C VAL A 487 -0.91 -14.41 -3.90
N ALA A 488 -0.17 -13.75 -4.79
CA ALA A 488 -0.39 -13.88 -6.24
C ALA A 488 -0.29 -15.34 -6.73
N PRO A 489 0.75 -16.14 -6.38
CA PRO A 489 0.81 -17.55 -6.78
C PRO A 489 -0.30 -18.40 -6.11
N THR A 490 -0.79 -18.02 -4.93
CA THR A 490 -1.92 -18.67 -4.27
C THR A 490 -3.23 -18.46 -5.05
N ILE A 491 -3.49 -17.23 -5.47
CA ILE A 491 -4.63 -16.92 -6.35
C ILE A 491 -4.50 -17.68 -7.67
N ALA A 492 -3.31 -17.67 -8.28
CA ALA A 492 -3.05 -18.39 -9.53
C ALA A 492 -3.34 -19.91 -9.41
N GLN A 493 -2.93 -20.52 -8.30
CA GLN A 493 -3.23 -21.93 -8.03
C GLN A 493 -4.73 -22.19 -7.90
N THR A 494 -5.47 -21.33 -7.18
CA THR A 494 -6.93 -21.44 -7.04
C THR A 494 -7.63 -21.32 -8.38
N LEU A 495 -7.18 -20.40 -9.23
CA LEU A 495 -7.70 -20.18 -10.57
C LEU A 495 -7.21 -21.21 -11.60
N ARG A 496 -6.22 -22.05 -11.24
CA ARG A 496 -5.56 -23.02 -12.14
C ARG A 496 -4.92 -22.34 -13.36
N ILE A 497 -4.39 -21.15 -13.16
CA ILE A 497 -3.65 -20.40 -14.17
C ILE A 497 -2.17 -20.34 -13.80
N ARG A 498 -1.37 -19.80 -14.69
CA ARG A 498 0.05 -19.53 -14.42
C ARG A 498 0.19 -18.43 -13.37
N ALA A 499 1.16 -18.56 -12.47
CA ALA A 499 1.58 -17.47 -11.61
C ALA A 499 2.27 -16.36 -12.42
N PRO A 500 2.32 -15.10 -11.90
CA PRO A 500 3.04 -14.02 -12.57
C PRO A 500 4.45 -14.43 -12.99
N ASN A 501 4.90 -13.93 -14.13
CA ASN A 501 6.06 -14.43 -14.87
C ASN A 501 7.38 -14.46 -14.08
N ALA A 502 7.54 -13.60 -13.10
CA ALA A 502 8.77 -13.49 -12.29
C ALA A 502 8.58 -13.94 -10.83
N CYS A 503 7.39 -14.46 -10.47
CA CYS A 503 7.09 -14.89 -9.12
C CYS A 503 7.90 -16.15 -8.74
N PRO A 504 8.80 -16.07 -7.72
CA PRO A 504 9.62 -17.21 -7.31
C PRO A 504 8.96 -18.05 -6.22
N GLN A 505 7.88 -17.58 -5.63
CA GLN A 505 7.30 -18.15 -4.41
C GLN A 505 6.34 -19.29 -4.70
N ALA A 506 6.35 -20.28 -3.80
CA ALA A 506 5.31 -21.31 -3.79
C ALA A 506 4.01 -20.73 -3.21
N PRO A 507 2.85 -21.17 -3.70
CA PRO A 507 1.56 -20.79 -3.13
C PRO A 507 1.42 -21.25 -1.68
N LEU A 508 0.58 -20.55 -0.92
CA LEU A 508 0.17 -20.98 0.42
C LEU A 508 -0.70 -22.24 0.31
N ASN A 509 -0.47 -23.19 1.20
CA ASN A 509 -1.33 -24.38 1.29
C ASN A 509 -2.63 -24.03 2.04
N TYR A 510 -3.80 -24.32 1.48
CA TYR A 510 -5.12 -24.23 2.11
C TYR A 510 -6.09 -25.32 1.61
#